data_396268d6735c97c1d9e382d24d664b14
#
_entry.id   396268d6735c97c1d9e382d24d664b14
#
_cell.length_a   1.000
_cell.length_b   1.000
_cell.length_c   1.000
_cell.angle_alpha   90.00
_cell.angle_beta   90.00
_cell.angle_gamma   90.00
#
_symmetry.space_group_name_H-M   'P 1'
#
loop_
_entity.id
_entity.type
_entity.pdbx_description
1 polymer ?
#
loop_
_entity_poly.entity_id
_entity_poly.type
_entity_poly.pdbx_seq_one_letter_code
_entity_poly.pdbx_strand_id
1 'polypeptide(L)'
;EPTETKKMALEIEKKFLVTGDFMKESTKATRITQGYLSSVPERTVRVRIKGDKGYITIKGIGSASGASRFEWEKEIPVAEVEQLLAICEPGVIDKTRHLVISGKHTFEVDVFYGDNEGLVLAEVELSSEDEAFVKPAWLGQEVTGDARYYNSMLMKNPYKRW
;
A
#
# COMPACT_ATOMS: atom_id res chain seq x y z
N GLU A 1 4.95 21.71 -16.40
CA GLU A 1 3.83 22.57 -16.07
C GLU A 1 3.22 22.20 -14.72
N PRO A 2 2.84 23.18 -13.88
CA PRO A 2 2.34 22.90 -12.53
C PRO A 2 1.09 22.01 -12.52
N THR A 3 0.23 22.16 -13.51
CA THR A 3 -1.02 21.41 -13.60
C THR A 3 -0.78 19.91 -13.79
N GLU A 4 0.18 19.56 -14.63
CA GLU A 4 0.52 18.16 -14.87
C GLU A 4 1.14 17.52 -13.63
N THR A 5 2.03 18.26 -12.95
CA THR A 5 2.65 17.77 -11.72
C THR A 5 1.59 17.46 -10.67
N LYS A 6 0.56 18.30 -10.53
CA LYS A 6 -0.53 18.08 -9.57
C LYS A 6 -1.36 16.84 -9.91
N LYS A 7 -1.63 16.59 -11.21
CA LYS A 7 -2.35 15.39 -11.64
C LYS A 7 -1.56 14.13 -11.33
N MET A 8 -0.25 14.14 -11.57
CA MET A 8 0.62 12.99 -11.34
C MET A 8 0.81 12.68 -9.86
N ALA A 9 0.55 13.66 -8.99
CA ALA A 9 0.69 13.50 -7.54
C ALA A 9 -0.57 12.92 -6.88
N LEU A 10 -1.66 12.66 -7.65
CA LEU A 10 -2.89 12.09 -7.09
C LEU A 10 -2.88 10.58 -7.28
N GLU A 11 -2.98 9.86 -6.17
CA GLU A 11 -3.13 8.40 -6.17
C GLU A 11 -4.59 8.04 -6.03
N ILE A 12 -5.07 7.12 -6.89
CA ILE A 12 -6.43 6.58 -6.82
C ILE A 12 -6.31 5.06 -6.81
N GLU A 13 -6.74 4.42 -5.72
CA GLU A 13 -6.68 2.97 -5.61
C GLU A 13 -7.87 2.42 -4.83
N LYS A 14 -8.21 1.16 -5.10
CA LYS A 14 -9.21 0.42 -4.35
C LYS A 14 -8.56 -0.78 -3.68
N LYS A 15 -9.07 -1.14 -2.53
CA LYS A 15 -8.50 -2.17 -1.66
C LYS A 15 -9.54 -3.25 -1.37
N PHE A 16 -9.09 -4.52 -1.40
CA PHE A 16 -9.97 -5.68 -1.26
C PHE A 16 -9.34 -6.73 -0.35
N LEU A 17 -10.18 -7.50 0.30
CA LEU A 17 -9.76 -8.76 0.92
C LEU A 17 -9.54 -9.81 -0.17
N VAL A 18 -8.81 -10.85 0.16
CA VAL A 18 -8.50 -11.95 -0.76
C VAL A 18 -9.12 -13.24 -0.21
N THR A 19 -9.92 -13.92 -1.03
CA THR A 19 -10.69 -15.10 -0.60
C THR A 19 -10.24 -16.40 -1.26
N GLY A 20 -9.37 -16.32 -2.26
CA GLY A 20 -8.94 -17.49 -3.02
C GLY A 20 -7.44 -17.52 -3.27
N ASP A 21 -7.03 -18.49 -4.08
CA ASP A 21 -5.62 -18.70 -4.40
C ASP A 21 -5.21 -17.81 -5.58
N PHE A 22 -4.43 -16.78 -5.27
CA PHE A 22 -3.87 -15.87 -6.28
C PHE A 22 -2.43 -16.26 -6.67
N MET A 23 -1.77 -17.12 -5.89
CA MET A 23 -0.34 -17.40 -6.03
C MET A 23 0.04 -17.92 -7.42
N LYS A 24 -0.83 -18.73 -8.02
CA LYS A 24 -0.58 -19.28 -9.35
C LYS A 24 -0.50 -18.20 -10.43
N GLU A 25 -1.11 -17.05 -10.20
CA GLU A 25 -1.16 -15.95 -11.15
C GLU A 25 -0.11 -14.87 -10.84
N SER A 26 0.65 -15.03 -9.78
CA SER A 26 1.69 -14.06 -9.40
C SER A 26 2.82 -14.05 -10.44
N THR A 27 3.09 -12.87 -11.00
CA THR A 27 4.16 -12.69 -11.99
C THR A 27 5.45 -12.18 -11.36
N LYS A 28 5.37 -11.62 -10.14
CA LYS A 28 6.53 -11.07 -9.44
C LYS A 28 6.22 -11.00 -7.95
N ALA A 29 7.22 -11.28 -7.13
CA ALA A 29 7.12 -11.14 -5.67
C ALA A 29 8.26 -10.27 -5.17
N THR A 30 7.94 -9.28 -4.33
CA THR A 30 8.94 -8.34 -3.79
C THR A 30 8.71 -8.17 -2.29
N ARG A 31 9.78 -8.33 -1.50
CA ARG A 31 9.73 -8.10 -0.06
C ARG A 31 9.73 -6.59 0.20
N ILE A 32 8.88 -6.15 1.12
CA ILE A 32 8.76 -4.75 1.53
C ILE A 32 8.83 -4.67 3.05
N THR A 33 9.75 -3.84 3.55
CA THR A 33 9.85 -3.50 4.96
C THR A 33 9.65 -1.99 5.06
N GLN A 34 8.68 -1.55 5.85
CA GLN A 34 8.35 -0.13 5.92
C GLN A 34 7.97 0.33 7.31
N GLY A 35 8.24 1.60 7.59
CA GLY A 35 7.86 2.27 8.82
C GLY A 35 7.34 3.67 8.54
N TYR A 36 6.73 4.29 9.55
CA TYR A 36 6.15 5.62 9.44
C TYR A 36 6.84 6.60 10.37
N LEU A 37 7.36 7.68 9.78
CA LEU A 37 7.85 8.83 10.56
C LEU A 37 6.67 9.65 11.06
N SER A 38 5.56 9.65 10.33
CA SER A 38 4.30 10.25 10.75
C SER A 38 3.16 9.37 10.26
N SER A 39 2.25 9.02 11.16
CA SER A 39 1.04 8.26 10.83
C SER A 39 -0.21 9.12 10.88
N VAL A 40 -0.06 10.44 10.99
CA VAL A 40 -1.18 11.39 11.01
C VAL A 40 -1.87 11.36 9.63
N PRO A 41 -3.20 11.14 9.57
CA PRO A 41 -3.89 10.98 8.28
C PRO A 41 -3.71 12.14 7.31
N GLU A 42 -3.61 13.38 7.81
CA GLU A 42 -3.43 14.57 6.98
C GLU A 42 -2.07 14.60 6.29
N ARG A 43 -1.09 13.87 6.82
CA ARG A 43 0.29 13.88 6.32
C ARG A 43 1.06 12.64 6.81
N THR A 44 0.78 11.51 6.21
CA THR A 44 1.57 10.32 6.51
C THR A 44 2.94 10.43 5.82
N VAL A 45 3.99 10.04 6.54
CA VAL A 45 5.35 10.00 6.01
C VAL A 45 5.89 8.60 6.24
N ARG A 46 6.10 7.88 5.14
CA ARG A 46 6.54 6.49 5.15
C ARG A 46 7.92 6.37 4.52
N VAL A 47 8.78 5.55 5.13
CA VAL A 47 10.03 5.12 4.50
C VAL A 47 9.96 3.62 4.33
N ARG A 48 10.49 3.10 3.21
CA ARG A 48 10.46 1.66 2.95
C ARG A 48 11.64 1.18 2.13
N ILE A 49 11.98 -0.08 2.33
CA ILE A 49 12.88 -0.83 1.46
C ILE A 49 11.97 -1.78 0.68
N LYS A 50 12.02 -1.63 -0.65
CA LYS A 50 11.25 -2.46 -1.58
C LYS A 50 12.24 -3.21 -2.47
N GLY A 51 12.44 -4.50 -2.19
CA GLY A 51 13.51 -5.25 -2.84
C GLY A 51 14.87 -4.66 -2.45
N ASP A 52 15.58 -4.13 -3.41
CA ASP A 52 16.90 -3.53 -3.21
C ASP A 52 16.90 -2.01 -3.29
N LYS A 53 15.73 -1.38 -3.27
CA LYS A 53 15.58 0.08 -3.39
C LYS A 53 14.90 0.68 -2.19
N GLY A 54 15.23 1.95 -1.90
CA GLY A 54 14.64 2.70 -0.81
C GLY A 54 13.77 3.83 -1.31
N TYR A 55 12.72 4.16 -0.55
CA TYR A 55 11.78 5.22 -0.91
C TYR A 55 11.31 5.96 0.32
N ILE A 56 11.01 7.25 0.14
CA ILE A 56 10.24 8.04 1.09
C ILE A 56 8.96 8.48 0.40
N THR A 57 7.81 8.29 1.06
CA THR A 57 6.50 8.59 0.50
C THR A 57 5.72 9.46 1.47
N ILE A 58 5.14 10.54 0.96
CA ILE A 58 4.28 11.44 1.74
C ILE A 58 2.90 11.40 1.12
N LYS A 59 1.86 11.15 1.95
CA LYS A 59 0.48 11.12 1.50
C LYS A 59 -0.37 12.06 2.34
N GLY A 60 -1.30 12.73 1.67
CA GLY A 60 -2.29 13.58 2.33
C GLY A 60 -3.51 12.80 2.79
N ILE A 61 -4.50 13.52 3.31
CA ILE A 61 -5.75 12.92 3.73
C ILE A 61 -6.51 12.37 2.52
N GLY A 62 -7.19 11.25 2.71
CA GLY A 62 -7.98 10.63 1.64
C GLY A 62 -9.27 11.39 1.35
N SER A 63 -9.84 11.17 0.15
CA SER A 63 -11.18 11.62 -0.21
C SER A 63 -12.22 10.93 0.66
N ALA A 64 -13.50 11.36 0.54
CA ALA A 64 -14.60 10.79 1.32
C ALA A 64 -14.74 9.27 1.11
N SER A 65 -14.48 8.78 -0.12
CA SER A 65 -14.49 7.34 -0.43
C SER A 65 -13.26 6.60 0.10
N GLY A 66 -12.18 7.33 0.42
CA GLY A 66 -10.89 6.75 0.78
C GLY A 66 -10.07 6.28 -0.42
N ALA A 67 -10.58 6.45 -1.65
CA ALA A 67 -9.90 5.95 -2.86
C ALA A 67 -8.84 6.91 -3.39
N SER A 68 -9.03 8.22 -3.22
CA SER A 68 -8.13 9.23 -3.78
C SER A 68 -7.41 10.01 -2.69
N ARG A 69 -6.11 10.23 -2.86
CA ARG A 69 -5.36 11.14 -1.99
C ARG A 69 -4.07 11.61 -2.66
N PHE A 70 -3.57 12.77 -2.20
CA PHE A 70 -2.27 13.26 -2.65
C PHE A 70 -1.18 12.26 -2.29
N GLU A 71 -0.28 12.00 -3.24
CA GLU A 71 0.92 11.19 -3.01
C GLU A 71 2.13 11.87 -3.64
N TRP A 72 3.23 11.92 -2.87
CA TRP A 72 4.54 12.31 -3.37
C TRP A 72 5.55 11.26 -2.93
N GLU A 73 6.37 10.77 -3.85
CA GLU A 73 7.33 9.71 -3.57
C GLU A 73 8.67 10.02 -4.21
N LYS A 74 9.75 9.68 -3.51
CA LYS A 74 11.11 9.86 -4.02
C LYS A 74 11.95 8.65 -3.63
N GLU A 75 12.75 8.17 -4.57
CA GLU A 75 13.75 7.14 -4.28
C GLU A 75 14.91 7.74 -3.50
N ILE A 76 15.34 7.05 -2.44
CA ILE A 76 16.49 7.42 -1.61
C ILE A 76 17.35 6.17 -1.39
N PRO A 77 18.64 6.33 -1.04
CA PRO A 77 19.50 5.17 -0.77
C PRO A 77 18.95 4.28 0.34
N VAL A 78 19.11 2.96 0.19
CA VAL A 78 18.68 1.99 1.21
C VAL A 78 19.32 2.30 2.56
N ALA A 79 20.59 2.71 2.58
CA ALA A 79 21.28 3.06 3.83
C ALA A 79 20.58 4.21 4.57
N GLU A 80 19.99 5.17 3.84
CA GLU A 80 19.23 6.26 4.45
C GLU A 80 17.91 5.76 5.00
N VAL A 81 17.24 4.85 4.29
CA VAL A 81 16.00 4.24 4.80
C VAL A 81 16.28 3.51 6.10
N GLU A 82 17.38 2.76 6.18
CA GLU A 82 17.74 2.03 7.40
C GLU A 82 17.92 2.97 8.59
N GLN A 83 18.55 4.12 8.38
CA GLN A 83 18.70 5.14 9.42
C GLN A 83 17.35 5.72 9.83
N LEU A 84 16.47 5.99 8.85
CA LEU A 84 15.15 6.56 9.12
C LEU A 84 14.23 5.56 9.79
N LEU A 85 14.33 4.29 9.46
CA LEU A 85 13.55 3.23 10.13
C LEU A 85 13.81 3.20 11.63
N ALA A 86 15.04 3.52 12.05
CA ALA A 86 15.41 3.50 13.47
C ALA A 86 14.65 4.56 14.28
N ILE A 87 14.16 5.62 13.66
CA ILE A 87 13.42 6.70 14.33
C ILE A 87 11.94 6.72 13.97
N CYS A 88 11.45 5.71 13.25
CA CYS A 88 10.04 5.59 12.93
C CYS A 88 9.20 5.30 14.18
N GLU A 89 7.91 5.59 14.09
CA GLU A 89 6.94 5.17 15.10
C GLU A 89 6.99 3.65 15.24
N PRO A 90 6.68 3.08 16.42
CA PRO A 90 6.73 1.64 16.64
C PRO A 90 5.82 0.87 15.70
N GLY A 91 6.22 -0.33 15.31
CA GLY A 91 5.41 -1.22 14.49
C GLY A 91 5.78 -1.20 13.01
N VAL A 92 6.95 -1.74 12.70
CA VAL A 92 7.40 -1.90 11.31
C VAL A 92 6.48 -2.89 10.59
N ILE A 93 6.06 -2.56 9.37
CA ILE A 93 5.28 -3.43 8.51
C ILE A 93 6.25 -4.25 7.65
N ASP A 94 6.01 -5.55 7.60
CA ASP A 94 6.80 -6.48 6.80
C ASP A 94 5.84 -7.33 5.97
N LYS A 95 6.04 -7.32 4.65
CA LYS A 95 5.13 -7.99 3.73
C LYS A 95 5.83 -8.38 2.44
N THR A 96 5.23 -9.31 1.70
CA THR A 96 5.62 -9.60 0.31
C THR A 96 4.49 -9.14 -0.60
N ARG A 97 4.85 -8.33 -1.61
CA ARG A 97 3.92 -7.85 -2.61
C ARG A 97 4.03 -8.72 -3.85
N HIS A 98 2.90 -9.30 -4.23
CA HIS A 98 2.77 -10.05 -5.47
C HIS A 98 2.06 -9.21 -6.51
N LEU A 99 2.52 -9.28 -7.76
CA LEU A 99 1.85 -8.63 -8.87
C LEU A 99 1.02 -9.66 -9.63
N VAL A 100 -0.26 -9.36 -9.85
CA VAL A 100 -1.18 -10.23 -10.57
C VAL A 100 -1.88 -9.41 -11.65
N ILE A 101 -1.69 -9.80 -12.91
CA ILE A 101 -2.32 -9.11 -14.05
C ILE A 101 -3.76 -9.57 -14.19
N SER A 102 -4.68 -8.61 -14.31
CA SER A 102 -6.10 -8.88 -14.54
C SER A 102 -6.65 -7.87 -15.56
N GLY A 103 -6.84 -8.30 -16.79
CA GLY A 103 -7.21 -7.40 -17.88
C GLY A 103 -6.10 -6.36 -18.12
N LYS A 104 -6.47 -5.10 -18.10
CA LYS A 104 -5.53 -3.97 -18.29
C LYS A 104 -4.84 -3.54 -17.01
N HIS A 105 -5.24 -4.09 -15.88
CA HIS A 105 -4.76 -3.66 -14.57
C HIS A 105 -3.82 -4.68 -13.95
N THR A 106 -2.98 -4.21 -13.04
CA THR A 106 -2.13 -5.08 -12.23
C THR A 106 -2.56 -4.90 -10.77
N PHE A 107 -2.98 -6.00 -10.16
CA PHE A 107 -3.27 -6.00 -8.73
C PHE A 107 -1.97 -6.19 -7.96
N GLU A 108 -1.86 -5.46 -6.86
CA GLU A 108 -0.79 -5.65 -5.89
C GLU A 108 -1.38 -6.41 -4.72
N VAL A 109 -0.92 -7.64 -4.51
CA VAL A 109 -1.45 -8.50 -3.45
C VAL A 109 -0.38 -8.63 -2.37
N ASP A 110 -0.66 -8.07 -1.20
CA ASP A 110 0.27 -8.02 -0.08
C ASP A 110 -0.04 -9.13 0.92
N VAL A 111 0.95 -10.00 1.15
CA VAL A 111 0.93 -11.03 2.19
C VAL A 111 1.73 -10.52 3.36
N PHE A 112 1.09 -10.33 4.50
CA PHE A 112 1.71 -9.73 5.68
C PHE A 112 2.36 -10.78 6.59
N TYR A 113 3.42 -10.36 7.28
CA TYR A 113 4.14 -11.17 8.24
C TYR A 113 4.12 -10.54 9.64
N GLY A 114 4.71 -11.23 10.60
CA GLY A 114 4.83 -10.72 11.97
C GLY A 114 3.48 -10.51 12.63
N ASP A 115 3.27 -9.33 13.20
CA ASP A 115 2.03 -9.01 13.94
C ASP A 115 0.79 -8.94 13.06
N ASN A 116 0.97 -8.88 11.74
CA ASN A 116 -0.13 -8.87 10.78
C ASN A 116 -0.25 -10.17 9.99
N GLU A 117 0.42 -11.22 10.43
CA GLU A 117 0.38 -12.52 9.77
C GLU A 117 -1.07 -13.04 9.68
N GLY A 118 -1.42 -13.58 8.53
CA GLY A 118 -2.76 -14.05 8.22
C GLY A 118 -3.55 -13.06 7.38
N LEU A 119 -3.12 -11.80 7.33
CA LEU A 119 -3.78 -10.79 6.52
C LEU A 119 -3.21 -10.82 5.09
N VAL A 120 -4.11 -10.81 4.12
CA VAL A 120 -3.77 -10.67 2.69
C VAL A 120 -4.69 -9.60 2.11
N LEU A 121 -4.10 -8.57 1.53
CA LEU A 121 -4.84 -7.45 0.94
C LEU A 121 -4.46 -7.28 -0.51
N ALA A 122 -5.44 -6.95 -1.36
CA ALA A 122 -5.21 -6.65 -2.76
C ALA A 122 -5.55 -5.19 -3.05
N GLU A 123 -4.73 -4.54 -3.85
CA GLU A 123 -4.96 -3.17 -4.28
C GLU A 123 -4.89 -3.08 -5.79
N VAL A 124 -5.72 -2.21 -6.38
CA VAL A 124 -5.66 -1.88 -7.80
C VAL A 124 -5.65 -0.37 -7.96
N GLU A 125 -4.69 0.15 -8.73
CA GLU A 125 -4.58 1.57 -9.03
C GLU A 125 -5.42 1.89 -10.26
N LEU A 126 -6.16 2.99 -10.18
CA LEU A 126 -7.11 3.41 -11.22
C LEU A 126 -6.82 4.83 -11.67
N SER A 127 -7.33 5.19 -12.85
CA SER A 127 -7.25 6.57 -13.37
C SER A 127 -8.34 7.45 -12.77
N SER A 128 -9.46 6.86 -12.35
CA SER A 128 -10.57 7.56 -11.70
C SER A 128 -11.25 6.61 -10.71
N GLU A 129 -12.01 7.17 -9.76
CA GLU A 129 -12.65 6.35 -8.73
C GLU A 129 -13.74 5.43 -9.29
N ASP A 130 -14.28 5.74 -10.44
CA ASP A 130 -15.34 4.95 -11.09
C ASP A 130 -14.83 4.11 -12.28
N GLU A 131 -13.53 4.04 -12.48
CA GLU A 131 -12.96 3.23 -13.55
C GLU A 131 -13.30 1.75 -13.36
N ALA A 132 -13.78 1.09 -14.43
CA ALA A 132 -14.08 -0.34 -14.40
C ALA A 132 -12.81 -1.17 -14.50
N PHE A 133 -12.79 -2.30 -13.82
CA PHE A 133 -11.67 -3.26 -13.86
C PHE A 133 -12.22 -4.70 -13.77
N VAL A 134 -11.44 -5.64 -14.27
CA VAL A 134 -11.81 -7.06 -14.22
C VAL A 134 -11.52 -7.59 -12.81
N LYS A 135 -12.54 -8.16 -12.16
CA LYS A 135 -12.41 -8.72 -10.81
C LYS A 135 -12.00 -10.19 -10.90
N PRO A 136 -10.77 -10.53 -10.42
CA PRO A 136 -10.35 -11.93 -10.40
C PRO A 136 -11.21 -12.76 -9.44
N ALA A 137 -11.24 -14.07 -9.66
CA ALA A 137 -12.04 -14.98 -8.84
C ALA A 137 -11.64 -14.98 -7.36
N TRP A 138 -10.37 -14.70 -7.06
CA TRP A 138 -9.84 -14.68 -5.70
C TRP A 138 -10.07 -13.34 -4.97
N LEU A 139 -10.63 -12.34 -5.65
CA LEU A 139 -10.89 -11.04 -5.04
C LEU A 139 -12.12 -11.13 -4.14
N GLY A 140 -11.97 -10.64 -2.92
CA GLY A 140 -13.04 -10.66 -1.93
C GLY A 140 -13.71 -9.32 -1.75
N GLN A 141 -14.19 -9.07 -0.53
CA GLN A 141 -14.90 -7.85 -0.18
C GLN A 141 -14.04 -6.61 -0.35
N GLU A 142 -14.63 -5.55 -0.90
CA GLU A 142 -13.96 -4.25 -0.97
C GLU A 142 -13.90 -3.61 0.42
N VAL A 143 -12.71 -3.14 0.79
CA VAL A 143 -12.46 -2.46 2.08
C VAL A 143 -11.84 -1.08 1.89
N THR A 144 -12.00 -0.51 0.70
CA THR A 144 -11.53 0.85 0.40
C THR A 144 -12.09 1.83 1.43
N GLY A 145 -11.21 2.65 2.00
CA GLY A 145 -11.62 3.64 3.01
C GLY A 145 -11.79 3.10 4.41
N ASP A 146 -11.71 1.80 4.62
CA ASP A 146 -11.73 1.22 5.98
C ASP A 146 -10.33 1.38 6.59
N ALA A 147 -10.22 2.30 7.54
CA ALA A 147 -8.93 2.68 8.12
C ALA A 147 -8.19 1.52 8.79
N ARG A 148 -8.89 0.48 9.25
CA ARG A 148 -8.24 -0.68 9.88
C ARG A 148 -7.22 -1.32 8.96
N TYR A 149 -7.44 -1.27 7.66
CA TYR A 149 -6.60 -1.91 6.65
C TYR A 149 -5.49 -1.00 6.12
N TYR A 150 -5.41 0.25 6.57
CA TYR A 150 -4.31 1.13 6.19
C TYR A 150 -3.02 0.63 6.84
N ASN A 151 -1.92 0.59 6.07
CA ASN A 151 -0.63 0.16 6.63
C ASN A 151 -0.23 1.02 7.83
N SER A 152 -0.51 2.32 7.81
CA SER A 152 -0.24 3.22 8.94
C SER A 152 -1.04 2.86 10.19
N MET A 153 -2.19 2.22 10.03
CA MET A 153 -3.01 1.78 11.17
C MET A 153 -2.67 0.35 11.58
N LEU A 154 -2.26 -0.51 10.63
CA LEU A 154 -1.86 -1.89 10.94
C LEU A 154 -0.63 -1.94 11.85
N MET A 155 0.24 -0.94 11.81
CA MET A 155 1.37 -0.89 12.73
C MET A 155 0.92 -0.57 14.17
N LYS A 156 -0.21 0.15 14.35
CA LYS A 156 -0.74 0.53 15.65
C LYS A 156 -1.71 -0.49 16.20
N ASN A 157 -2.54 -1.04 15.33
CA ASN A 157 -3.56 -2.05 15.68
C ASN A 157 -3.40 -3.25 14.75
N PRO A 158 -2.41 -4.11 15.03
CA PRO A 158 -2.09 -5.22 14.14
C PRO A 158 -3.24 -6.22 14.02
N TYR A 159 -3.31 -6.85 12.86
CA TYR A 159 -4.35 -7.81 12.51
C TYR A 159 -4.51 -8.94 13.54
N LYS A 160 -3.40 -9.43 14.09
CA LYS A 160 -3.43 -10.51 15.08
C LYS A 160 -4.11 -10.14 16.39
N ARG A 161 -4.36 -8.87 16.62
CA ARG A 161 -5.04 -8.38 17.83
C ARG A 161 -6.51 -8.03 17.60
N TRP A 162 -6.99 -8.19 16.39
CA TRP A 162 -8.40 -7.88 16.10
C TRP A 162 -9.36 -8.86 16.75
#